data_b315f3aecefa425dded87386c823c251
#
_entry.id   b315f3aecefa425dded87386c823c251
#
_cell.length_a   1.000
_cell.length_b   1.000
_cell.length_c   1.000
_cell.angle_alpha   90.00
_cell.angle_beta   90.00
_cell.angle_gamma   90.00
#
_symmetry.space_group_name_H-M   'P 1'
#
loop_
_entity.id
_entity.type
_entity.pdbx_description
1 polymer ?
#
loop_
_entity_poly.entity_id
_entity_poly.type
_entity_poly.pdbx_seq_one_letter_code
_entity_poly.pdbx_strand_id
1 'polypeptide(L)'
;MDDQIILKHVTKRFTTKTLGTVTAVNDFNLSIKEGECFSFLGPSGCGKTTTLRMIAGFEDLSEGEIHLCGRPVSIKSQNLYVPPEHRGLGMVFQAFAVWPHMNVFENVAFPLTIKKVPKDEIVKRVNEAL
;
A
#
# COMPACT_ATOMS: atom_id res chain seq x y z
N MET A 1 -7.40 1.11 -22.15
CA MET A 1 -7.35 1.39 -20.70
C MET A 1 -5.98 0.96 -20.23
N ASP A 2 -5.30 1.90 -19.63
CA ASP A 2 -3.95 1.65 -19.14
C ASP A 2 -3.98 0.86 -17.83
N ASP A 3 -2.99 0.01 -17.64
CA ASP A 3 -2.86 -0.76 -16.42
C ASP A 3 -2.50 0.17 -15.24
N GLN A 4 -3.36 0.17 -14.22
CA GLN A 4 -3.20 1.01 -13.03
C GLN A 4 -2.15 0.44 -12.09
N ILE A 5 -2.15 -0.88 -11.93
CA ILE A 5 -1.20 -1.61 -11.07
C ILE A 5 -0.65 -2.78 -11.86
N ILE A 6 0.68 -2.90 -11.90
CA ILE A 6 1.36 -4.03 -12.54
C ILE A 6 2.38 -4.61 -11.57
N LEU A 7 2.29 -5.91 -11.32
CA LEU A 7 3.29 -6.71 -10.62
C LEU A 7 3.93 -7.66 -11.62
N LYS A 8 5.26 -7.69 -11.67
CA LYS A 8 6.04 -8.58 -12.55
C LYS A 8 7.04 -9.37 -11.73
N HIS A 9 6.89 -10.69 -11.75
CA HIS A 9 7.80 -11.64 -11.08
C HIS A 9 8.07 -11.28 -9.61
N VAL A 10 7.02 -10.81 -8.90
CA VAL A 10 7.14 -10.33 -7.53
C VAL A 10 7.34 -11.51 -6.59
N THR A 11 8.44 -11.48 -5.85
CA THR A 11 8.77 -12.45 -4.82
C THR A 11 9.09 -11.74 -3.51
N LYS A 12 8.56 -12.25 -2.41
CA LYS A 12 8.88 -11.80 -1.06
C LYS A 12 9.29 -12.96 -0.17
N ARG A 13 10.50 -12.86 0.39
CA ARG A 13 11.04 -13.80 1.38
C ARG A 13 11.31 -13.07 2.68
N PHE A 14 10.93 -13.70 3.77
CA PHE A 14 11.27 -13.26 5.12
C PHE A 14 12.27 -14.23 5.73
N THR A 15 13.36 -13.72 6.26
CA THR A 15 14.35 -14.52 6.97
C THR A 15 14.17 -14.32 8.47
N THR A 16 13.90 -15.40 9.17
CA THR A 16 13.77 -15.42 10.64
C THR A 16 14.86 -16.31 11.24
N LYS A 17 15.28 -15.97 12.46
CA LYS A 17 16.32 -16.73 13.17
C LYS A 17 15.88 -18.15 13.54
N THR A 18 14.58 -18.37 13.70
CA THR A 18 14.00 -19.64 14.18
C THR A 18 13.50 -20.54 13.06
N LEU A 19 12.95 -19.98 11.98
CA LEU A 19 12.31 -20.73 10.90
C LEU A 19 13.09 -20.70 9.57
N GLY A 20 14.25 -20.01 9.54
CA GLY A 20 14.99 -19.80 8.30
C GLY A 20 14.26 -18.84 7.34
N THR A 21 14.37 -19.10 6.05
CA THR A 21 13.73 -18.25 5.01
C THR A 21 12.36 -18.80 4.65
N VAL A 22 11.34 -17.97 4.80
CA VAL A 22 9.95 -18.25 4.40
C VAL A 22 9.59 -17.40 3.19
N THR A 23 9.10 -18.02 2.12
CA THR A 23 8.61 -17.34 0.93
C THR A 23 7.12 -17.05 1.11
N ALA A 24 6.77 -15.80 1.32
CA ALA A 24 5.39 -15.35 1.49
C ALA A 24 4.67 -15.16 0.14
N VAL A 25 5.37 -14.67 -0.87
CA VAL A 25 4.89 -14.47 -2.25
C VAL A 25 5.98 -14.98 -3.19
N ASN A 26 5.62 -15.76 -4.20
CA ASN A 26 6.57 -16.38 -5.11
C ASN A 26 6.16 -16.17 -6.57
N ASP A 27 7.01 -15.48 -7.31
CA ASP A 27 6.88 -15.21 -8.76
C ASP A 27 5.47 -14.76 -9.17
N PHE A 28 4.92 -13.81 -8.41
CA PHE A 28 3.55 -13.34 -8.59
C PHE A 28 3.46 -12.27 -9.68
N ASN A 29 2.55 -12.50 -10.63
CA ASN A 29 2.28 -11.59 -11.74
C ASN A 29 0.82 -11.16 -11.71
N LEU A 30 0.57 -9.85 -11.83
CA LEU A 30 -0.78 -9.29 -11.81
C LEU A 30 -0.82 -7.98 -12.58
N SER A 31 -1.91 -7.77 -13.31
CA SER A 31 -2.24 -6.48 -13.91
C SER A 31 -3.66 -6.11 -13.55
N ILE A 32 -3.86 -4.91 -13.03
CA ILE A 32 -5.17 -4.35 -12.66
C ILE A 32 -5.35 -3.06 -13.46
N LYS A 33 -6.48 -2.97 -14.17
CA LYS A 33 -6.81 -1.82 -15.03
C LYS A 33 -7.39 -0.67 -14.21
N GLU A 34 -7.34 0.51 -14.78
CA GLU A 34 -7.99 1.68 -14.19
C GLU A 34 -9.49 1.44 -14.00
N GLY A 35 -10.00 1.79 -12.81
CA GLY A 35 -11.41 1.61 -12.43
C GLY A 35 -11.81 0.18 -12.08
N GLU A 36 -10.89 -0.78 -12.15
CA GLU A 36 -11.16 -2.18 -11.80
C GLU A 36 -11.17 -2.38 -10.28
N CYS A 37 -12.18 -3.10 -9.78
CA CYS A 37 -12.22 -3.58 -8.41
C CYS A 37 -11.67 -5.01 -8.35
N PHE A 38 -10.51 -5.18 -7.73
CA PHE A 38 -9.82 -6.47 -7.64
C PHE A 38 -9.79 -6.97 -6.19
N SER A 39 -10.01 -8.26 -5.99
CA SER A 39 -9.99 -8.88 -4.65
C SER A 39 -9.03 -10.06 -4.59
N PHE A 40 -8.25 -10.11 -3.49
CA PHE A 40 -7.48 -11.29 -3.13
C PHE A 40 -8.31 -12.19 -2.21
N LEU A 41 -8.47 -13.44 -2.59
CA LEU A 41 -9.15 -14.45 -1.78
C LEU A 41 -8.18 -15.61 -1.49
N GLY A 42 -8.14 -16.04 -0.24
CA GLY A 42 -7.31 -17.17 0.18
C GLY A 42 -7.26 -17.31 1.70
N PRO A 43 -6.75 -18.45 2.20
CA PRO A 43 -6.62 -18.70 3.63
C PRO A 43 -5.63 -17.75 4.30
N SER A 44 -5.68 -17.65 5.64
CA SER A 44 -4.71 -16.89 6.41
C SER A 44 -3.28 -17.34 6.13
N GLY A 45 -2.36 -16.39 5.97
CA GLY A 45 -0.94 -16.67 5.72
C GLY A 45 -0.59 -17.00 4.26
N CYS A 46 -1.49 -16.80 3.29
CA CYS A 46 -1.21 -17.06 1.86
C CYS A 46 -0.58 -15.87 1.11
N GLY A 47 -0.22 -14.79 1.81
CA GLY A 47 0.49 -13.66 1.21
C GLY A 47 -0.37 -12.48 0.74
N LYS A 48 -1.69 -12.48 0.98
CA LYS A 48 -2.60 -11.37 0.60
C LYS A 48 -2.17 -10.02 1.18
N THR A 49 -2.01 -9.95 2.50
CA THR A 49 -1.60 -8.72 3.20
C THR A 49 -0.19 -8.32 2.80
N THR A 50 0.73 -9.27 2.66
CA THR A 50 2.09 -9.00 2.20
C THR A 50 2.09 -8.35 0.81
N THR A 51 1.28 -8.86 -0.12
CA THR A 51 1.16 -8.29 -1.47
C THR A 51 0.61 -6.87 -1.42
N LEU A 52 -0.45 -6.61 -0.65
CA LEU A 52 -0.99 -5.26 -0.48
C LEU A 52 0.04 -4.30 0.13
N ARG A 53 0.80 -4.75 1.13
CA ARG A 53 1.86 -3.94 1.75
C ARG A 53 2.99 -3.62 0.78
N MET A 54 3.36 -4.54 -0.09
CA MET A 54 4.36 -4.30 -1.15
C MET A 54 3.86 -3.27 -2.17
N ILE A 55 2.61 -3.35 -2.60
CA ILE A 55 2.00 -2.36 -3.50
C ILE A 55 1.98 -0.98 -2.85
N ALA A 56 1.59 -0.90 -1.58
CA ALA A 56 1.54 0.36 -0.85
C ALA A 56 2.90 0.92 -0.45
N GLY A 57 3.97 0.11 -0.47
CA GLY A 57 5.33 0.52 -0.11
C GLY A 57 5.69 0.35 1.36
N PHE A 58 4.87 -0.36 2.16
CA PHE A 58 5.21 -0.71 3.55
C PHE A 58 6.11 -1.93 3.67
N GLU A 59 6.33 -2.63 2.57
CA GLU A 59 7.20 -3.79 2.47
C GLU A 59 7.95 -3.74 1.14
N ASP A 60 9.26 -3.98 1.14
CA ASP A 60 10.04 -4.03 -0.10
C ASP A 60 10.04 -5.45 -0.69
N LEU A 61 10.26 -5.53 -2.00
CA LEU A 61 10.39 -6.79 -2.73
C LEU A 61 11.70 -7.52 -2.39
N SER A 62 11.68 -8.84 -2.45
CA SER A 62 12.92 -9.63 -2.57
C SER A 62 13.37 -9.74 -4.02
N GLU A 63 12.43 -9.86 -4.96
CA GLU A 63 12.65 -9.88 -6.41
C GLU A 63 11.45 -9.29 -7.14
N GLY A 64 11.66 -8.85 -8.38
CA GLY A 64 10.59 -8.41 -9.27
C GLY A 64 10.41 -6.90 -9.33
N GLU A 65 9.27 -6.50 -9.86
CA GLU A 65 8.92 -5.11 -10.14
C GLU A 65 7.46 -4.81 -9.79
N ILE A 66 7.21 -3.59 -9.30
CA ILE A 66 5.86 -3.02 -9.16
C ILE A 66 5.81 -1.67 -9.87
N HIS A 67 4.77 -1.49 -10.68
CA HIS A 67 4.46 -0.24 -11.36
C HIS A 67 3.08 0.25 -10.97
N LEU A 68 2.93 1.55 -10.75
CA LEU A 68 1.65 2.22 -10.45
C LEU A 68 1.42 3.34 -11.45
N CYS A 69 0.28 3.34 -12.11
CA CYS A 69 -0.08 4.37 -13.12
C CYS A 69 1.03 4.56 -14.16
N GLY A 70 1.59 3.47 -14.68
CA GLY A 70 2.67 3.48 -15.66
C GLY A 70 4.05 3.86 -15.14
N ARG A 71 4.20 4.15 -13.83
CA ARG A 71 5.47 4.54 -13.21
C ARG A 71 6.02 3.42 -12.32
N PRO A 72 7.33 3.09 -12.44
CA PRO A 72 7.94 2.12 -11.54
C PRO A 72 8.01 2.69 -10.12
N VAL A 73 7.57 1.88 -9.13
CA VAL A 73 7.63 2.23 -7.71
C VAL A 73 8.52 1.29 -6.90
N SER A 74 8.77 0.10 -7.41
CA SER A 74 9.76 -0.84 -6.88
C SER A 74 10.34 -1.65 -8.02
N ILE A 75 11.67 -1.66 -8.18
CA ILE A 75 12.41 -2.53 -9.10
C ILE A 75 13.63 -3.04 -8.36
N LYS A 76 13.59 -4.31 -7.93
CA LYS A 76 14.65 -4.84 -7.07
C LYS A 76 16.02 -4.90 -7.74
N SER A 77 16.07 -5.28 -9.01
CA SER A 77 17.30 -5.35 -9.80
C SER A 77 18.00 -3.98 -9.98
N GLN A 78 17.24 -2.89 -9.88
CA GLN A 78 17.75 -1.52 -9.99
C GLN A 78 17.90 -0.81 -8.65
N ASN A 79 17.57 -1.50 -7.55
CA ASN A 79 17.50 -0.93 -6.21
C ASN A 79 16.61 0.33 -6.14
N LEU A 80 15.55 0.35 -6.96
CA LEU A 80 14.56 1.41 -6.99
C LEU A 80 13.44 1.11 -6.00
N TYR A 81 13.17 2.06 -5.11
CA TYR A 81 12.10 1.97 -4.13
C TYR A 81 11.51 3.35 -3.86
N VAL A 82 10.23 3.52 -4.15
CA VAL A 82 9.47 4.73 -3.81
C VAL A 82 8.74 4.50 -2.49
N PRO A 83 8.96 5.34 -1.47
CA PRO A 83 8.31 5.16 -0.17
C PRO A 83 6.79 5.40 -0.25
N PRO A 84 6.02 4.90 0.73
CA PRO A 84 4.54 4.94 0.71
C PRO A 84 3.96 6.32 0.47
N GLU A 85 4.50 7.34 1.12
CA GLU A 85 4.03 8.73 1.04
C GLU A 85 4.13 9.34 -0.36
N HIS A 86 4.95 8.77 -1.23
CA HIS A 86 5.14 9.24 -2.61
C HIS A 86 4.47 8.36 -3.67
N ARG A 87 3.74 7.32 -3.26
CA ARG A 87 3.04 6.42 -4.20
C ARG A 87 1.66 6.90 -4.59
N GLY A 88 1.08 7.87 -3.85
CA GLY A 88 -0.24 8.40 -4.14
C GLY A 88 -1.38 7.42 -3.84
N LEU A 89 -1.16 6.45 -2.96
CA LEU A 89 -2.14 5.45 -2.55
C LEU A 89 -2.69 5.74 -1.16
N GLY A 90 -3.96 5.37 -0.94
CA GLY A 90 -4.55 5.20 0.38
C GLY A 90 -4.60 3.73 0.76
N MET A 91 -4.44 3.42 2.04
CA MET A 91 -4.55 2.06 2.57
C MET A 91 -5.45 2.03 3.79
N VAL A 92 -6.43 1.11 3.77
CA VAL A 92 -7.24 0.80 4.95
C VAL A 92 -6.62 -0.39 5.65
N PHE A 93 -6.16 -0.19 6.89
CA PHE A 93 -5.50 -1.22 7.68
C PHE A 93 -6.52 -2.10 8.41
N GLN A 94 -6.16 -3.34 8.68
CA GLN A 94 -6.96 -4.26 9.50
C GLN A 94 -7.09 -3.77 10.95
N ALA A 95 -6.01 -3.21 11.52
CA ALA A 95 -6.05 -2.46 12.77
C ALA A 95 -6.57 -1.04 12.50
N PHE A 96 -7.17 -0.40 13.51
CA PHE A 96 -7.85 0.89 13.33
C PHE A 96 -6.91 2.05 12.95
N ALA A 97 -5.59 1.94 13.19
CA ALA A 97 -4.57 2.94 12.88
C ALA A 97 -4.90 4.35 13.42
N VAL A 98 -5.56 4.42 14.57
CA VAL A 98 -6.00 5.67 15.21
C VAL A 98 -4.84 6.30 15.98
N TRP A 99 -4.71 7.61 15.85
CA TRP A 99 -3.84 8.42 16.71
C TRP A 99 -4.49 8.60 18.10
N PRO A 100 -4.00 7.93 19.16
CA PRO A 100 -4.72 7.86 20.44
C PRO A 100 -4.75 9.19 21.20
N HIS A 101 -3.87 10.13 20.88
CA HIS A 101 -3.81 11.47 21.47
C HIS A 101 -4.68 12.50 20.73
N MET A 102 -5.36 12.11 19.66
CA MET A 102 -6.25 12.94 18.86
C MET A 102 -7.70 12.47 19.03
N ASN A 103 -8.65 13.41 18.97
CA ASN A 103 -10.06 13.09 18.91
C ASN A 103 -10.48 12.60 17.52
N VAL A 104 -11.76 12.25 17.34
CA VAL A 104 -12.29 11.72 16.05
C VAL A 104 -12.09 12.71 14.91
N PHE A 105 -12.46 13.98 15.14
CA PHE A 105 -12.31 15.05 14.15
C PHE A 105 -10.84 15.22 13.74
N GLU A 106 -9.94 15.30 14.70
CA GLU A 106 -8.51 15.46 14.46
C GLU A 106 -7.90 14.28 13.71
N ASN A 107 -8.29 13.04 14.01
CA ASN A 107 -7.86 11.86 13.26
C ASN A 107 -8.26 11.93 11.78
N VAL A 108 -9.52 12.31 11.49
CA VAL A 108 -10.01 12.44 10.11
C VAL A 108 -9.39 13.66 9.40
N ALA A 109 -9.17 14.75 10.13
CA ALA A 109 -8.58 15.97 9.60
C ALA A 109 -7.08 15.87 9.33
N PHE A 110 -6.37 14.93 9.97
CA PHE A 110 -4.91 14.86 9.97
C PHE A 110 -4.27 14.92 8.58
N PRO A 111 -4.69 14.12 7.58
CA PRO A 111 -4.10 14.19 6.25
C PRO A 111 -4.34 15.54 5.53
N LEU A 112 -5.45 16.20 5.82
CA LEU A 112 -5.75 17.53 5.27
C LEU A 112 -4.87 18.60 5.93
N THR A 113 -4.62 18.46 7.23
CA THR A 113 -3.72 19.35 7.99
C THR A 113 -2.28 19.24 7.45
N ILE A 114 -1.79 18.03 7.19
CA ILE A 114 -0.46 17.82 6.59
C ILE A 114 -0.36 18.46 5.20
N LYS A 115 -1.43 18.40 4.41
CA LYS A 115 -1.53 19.05 3.10
C LYS A 115 -1.75 20.57 3.17
N LYS A 116 -1.81 21.14 4.38
CA LYS A 116 -2.04 22.58 4.61
C LYS A 116 -3.32 23.12 3.97
N VAL A 117 -4.36 22.31 3.94
CA VAL A 117 -5.70 22.74 3.47
C VAL A 117 -6.25 23.82 4.41
N PRO A 118 -6.95 24.86 3.92
CA PRO A 118 -7.59 25.89 4.75
C PRO A 118 -8.55 25.30 5.80
N LYS A 119 -8.61 25.90 6.99
CA LYS A 119 -9.38 25.37 8.12
C LYS A 119 -10.87 25.19 7.85
N ASP A 120 -11.49 26.14 7.16
CA ASP A 120 -12.90 26.09 6.75
C ASP A 120 -13.19 24.92 5.81
N GLU A 121 -12.31 24.66 4.88
CA GLU A 121 -12.38 23.53 3.98
C GLU A 121 -12.17 22.19 4.71
N ILE A 122 -11.24 22.14 5.69
CA ILE A 122 -11.05 20.97 6.56
C ILE A 122 -12.34 20.65 7.31
N VAL A 123 -12.95 21.65 7.97
CA VAL A 123 -14.19 21.45 8.73
C VAL A 123 -15.31 20.90 7.83
N LYS A 124 -15.48 21.47 6.64
CA LYS A 124 -16.47 21.00 5.67
C LYS A 124 -16.24 19.53 5.29
N ARG A 125 -15.05 19.20 4.82
CA ARG A 125 -14.71 17.86 4.32
C ARG A 125 -14.74 16.80 5.41
N VAL A 126 -14.30 17.13 6.62
CA VAL A 126 -14.36 16.19 7.76
C VAL A 126 -15.80 15.90 8.15
N ASN A 127 -16.67 16.94 8.23
CA ASN A 127 -18.10 16.74 8.54
C ASN A 127 -18.84 15.96 7.45
N GLU A 128 -18.44 16.09 6.19
CA GLU A 128 -18.98 15.28 5.09
C GLU A 128 -18.55 13.82 5.16
N ALA A 129 -17.39 13.54 5.73
CA ALA A 129 -16.84 12.19 5.85
C ALA A 129 -17.34 11.42 7.10
N LEU A 130 -17.74 12.14 8.15
CA LEU A 130 -18.29 11.57 9.39
C LEU A 130 -19.79 11.34 9.30
#